data_bbf1e33f9b2d49bd9175dacdbae4b6bc
#
_entry.id   bbf1e33f9b2d49bd9175dacdbae4b6bc
#
_cell.length_a   1.000
_cell.length_b   1.000
_cell.length_c   1.000
_cell.angle_alpha   90.00
_cell.angle_beta   90.00
_cell.angle_gamma   90.00
#
_symmetry.space_group_name_H-M   'P 1'
#
loop_
_entity.id
_entity.type
_entity.pdbx_description
1 polymer ?
#
loop_
_entity_poly.entity_id
_entity_poly.type
_entity_poly.pdbx_seq_one_letter_code
_entity_poly.pdbx_strand_id
1 'polypeptide(L)'
;YSHERPVLIDHFLEEAIECDVDALCDGEDVVIAGIMQHIEEAGIHSGDSSCVLPAVDLSEEVLGTIREYTRKLAMALDVKGLVNIQFAIQRGKVYVIEVNPRASRTVPYVSKATGVPLAKIASRLMVGRKLKELLPEATASGKDLGTGSYYFVKSPVFPWGKFPGVDTVLGPEMKSTGEVMGVADNFGEAFAK
;
A
#
# COMPACT_ATOMS: atom_id res chain seq x y z
N TYR A 1 -0.04 24.40 22.72
CA TYR A 1 -1.16 24.52 21.76
C TYR A 1 -1.39 25.99 21.47
N SER A 2 -1.46 26.38 20.19
CA SER A 2 -1.74 27.78 19.80
C SER A 2 -3.23 27.97 19.64
N HIS A 3 -3.80 28.95 20.35
CA HIS A 3 -5.19 29.34 20.18
C HIS A 3 -5.50 29.94 18.79
N GLU A 4 -4.47 30.25 18.02
CA GLU A 4 -4.57 30.86 16.69
C GLU A 4 -4.55 29.84 15.55
N ARG A 5 -4.33 28.54 15.82
CA ARG A 5 -4.27 27.50 14.80
C ARG A 5 -5.38 26.48 15.01
N PRO A 6 -6.14 26.13 13.95
CA PRO A 6 -7.16 25.10 14.06
C PRO A 6 -6.50 23.73 14.35
N VAL A 7 -7.19 22.93 15.17
CA VAL A 7 -6.82 21.55 15.49
C VAL A 7 -7.80 20.64 14.76
N LEU A 8 -7.28 19.69 14.00
CA LEU A 8 -8.07 18.62 13.41
C LEU A 8 -8.27 17.53 14.48
N ILE A 9 -9.51 17.11 14.66
CA ILE A 9 -9.88 16.00 15.55
C ILE A 9 -10.61 14.97 14.71
N ASP A 10 -10.01 13.80 14.55
CA ASP A 10 -10.56 12.68 13.80
C ASP A 10 -11.17 11.62 14.73
N HIS A 11 -12.09 10.84 14.18
CA HIS A 11 -12.61 9.66 14.85
C HIS A 11 -11.59 8.54 14.76
N PHE A 12 -11.11 8.04 15.91
CA PHE A 12 -10.20 6.88 15.95
C PHE A 12 -10.97 5.58 15.66
N LEU A 13 -10.44 4.77 14.77
CA LEU A 13 -11.01 3.48 14.38
C LEU A 13 -10.33 2.36 15.18
N GLU A 14 -10.96 1.95 16.27
CA GLU A 14 -10.47 0.82 17.08
C GLU A 14 -10.61 -0.51 16.34
N GLU A 15 -9.64 -1.42 16.51
CA GLU A 15 -9.63 -2.75 15.90
C GLU A 15 -9.81 -2.73 14.36
N ALA A 16 -9.26 -1.71 13.69
CA ALA A 16 -9.31 -1.61 12.25
C ALA A 16 -8.11 -2.31 11.59
N ILE A 17 -8.38 -2.99 10.48
CA ILE A 17 -7.33 -3.50 9.58
C ILE A 17 -6.89 -2.36 8.67
N GLU A 18 -5.60 -2.14 8.54
CA GLU A 18 -5.06 -1.16 7.59
C GLU A 18 -4.59 -1.84 6.31
N CYS A 19 -4.76 -1.15 5.18
CA CYS A 19 -4.28 -1.57 3.88
C CYS A 19 -3.62 -0.43 3.14
N ASP A 20 -2.46 -0.71 2.56
CA ASP A 20 -1.83 0.14 1.55
C ASP A 20 -2.16 -0.35 0.15
N VAL A 21 -2.49 0.55 -0.75
CA VAL A 21 -2.68 0.25 -2.17
C VAL A 21 -1.72 1.07 -3.00
N ASP A 22 -0.89 0.40 -3.79
CA ASP A 22 -0.11 1.05 -4.83
C ASP A 22 -0.77 0.84 -6.19
N ALA A 23 -0.95 1.92 -6.95
CA ALA A 23 -1.53 1.88 -8.28
C ALA A 23 -0.78 2.78 -9.26
N LEU A 24 -0.90 2.44 -10.54
CA LEU A 24 -0.44 3.24 -11.68
C LEU A 24 -1.64 3.89 -12.35
N CYS A 25 -1.52 5.15 -12.73
CA CYS A 25 -2.56 5.90 -13.45
C CYS A 25 -1.90 6.76 -14.54
N ASP A 26 -2.59 6.88 -15.70
CA ASP A 26 -2.16 7.73 -16.82
C ASP A 26 -3.16 8.85 -17.15
N GLY A 27 -4.19 9.01 -16.28
CA GLY A 27 -5.28 9.94 -16.45
C GLY A 27 -6.46 9.39 -17.29
N GLU A 28 -6.33 8.18 -17.84
CA GLU A 28 -7.39 7.47 -18.57
C GLU A 28 -7.67 6.09 -17.98
N ASP A 29 -6.60 5.35 -17.66
CA ASP A 29 -6.68 4.03 -17.09
C ASP A 29 -5.98 3.97 -15.73
N VAL A 30 -6.39 3.02 -14.89
CA VAL A 30 -5.77 2.73 -13.59
C VAL A 30 -5.50 1.24 -13.48
N VAL A 31 -4.25 0.89 -13.19
CA VAL A 31 -3.82 -0.49 -12.89
C VAL A 31 -3.39 -0.56 -11.43
N ILE A 32 -4.10 -1.34 -10.63
CA ILE A 32 -3.74 -1.59 -9.24
C ILE A 32 -2.56 -2.56 -9.21
N ALA A 33 -1.47 -2.13 -8.62
CA ALA A 33 -0.25 -2.92 -8.53
C ALA A 33 -0.31 -3.95 -7.40
N GLY A 34 -0.91 -3.56 -6.26
CA GLY A 34 -1.11 -4.46 -5.14
C GLY A 34 -1.94 -3.82 -4.05
N ILE A 35 -2.73 -4.66 -3.36
CA ILE A 35 -3.44 -4.34 -2.13
C ILE A 35 -2.73 -5.09 -1.01
N MET A 36 -1.99 -4.35 -0.20
CA MET A 36 -1.15 -4.89 0.89
C MET A 36 -1.90 -4.76 2.20
N GLN A 37 -2.19 -5.88 2.85
CA GLN A 37 -2.79 -5.87 4.18
C GLN A 37 -1.69 -5.73 5.23
N HIS A 38 -1.86 -4.81 6.18
CA HIS A 38 -1.01 -4.73 7.37
C HIS A 38 -1.32 -5.85 8.34
N ILE A 39 -0.29 -6.36 9.00
CA ILE A 39 -0.41 -7.42 10.00
C ILE A 39 -0.68 -6.79 11.37
N GLU A 40 -0.06 -5.66 11.65
CA GLU A 40 -0.31 -4.87 12.86
C GLU A 40 -1.63 -4.08 12.72
N GLU A 41 -2.19 -3.70 13.86
CA GLU A 41 -3.39 -2.87 13.92
C GLU A 41 -3.17 -1.47 13.30
N ALA A 42 -4.24 -0.85 12.84
CA ALA A 42 -4.21 0.51 12.29
C ALA A 42 -3.69 1.53 13.32
N GLY A 43 -2.96 2.53 12.80
CA GLY A 43 -2.35 3.59 13.61
C GLY A 43 -0.84 3.48 13.76
N ILE A 44 -0.23 2.40 13.25
CA ILE A 44 1.21 2.26 13.11
C ILE A 44 1.63 2.75 11.73
N HIS A 45 2.72 3.52 11.66
CA HIS A 45 3.24 4.03 10.39
C HIS A 45 3.48 2.88 9.40
N SER A 46 3.02 3.01 8.15
CA SER A 46 3.09 1.96 7.12
C SER A 46 4.51 1.43 6.85
N GLY A 47 5.53 2.25 7.07
CA GLY A 47 6.93 1.83 7.01
C GLY A 47 7.34 0.87 8.13
N ASP A 48 6.65 0.93 9.27
CA ASP A 48 6.94 0.16 10.48
C ASP A 48 6.02 -1.07 10.62
N SER A 49 4.99 -1.18 9.80
CA SER A 49 4.10 -2.33 9.77
C SER A 49 4.65 -3.43 8.85
N SER A 50 4.45 -4.67 9.26
CA SER A 50 4.58 -5.82 8.37
C SER A 50 3.37 -5.85 7.44
N CYS A 51 3.59 -6.20 6.17
CA CYS A 51 2.53 -6.23 5.18
C CYS A 51 2.56 -7.55 4.41
N VAL A 52 1.37 -8.08 4.09
CA VAL A 52 1.22 -9.26 3.25
C VAL A 52 0.57 -8.91 1.92
N LEU A 53 1.06 -9.52 0.84
CA LEU A 53 0.52 -9.44 -0.50
C LEU A 53 0.48 -10.87 -1.11
N PRO A 54 -0.69 -11.34 -1.58
CA PRO A 54 -2.01 -10.71 -1.53
C PRO A 54 -2.56 -10.62 -0.10
N ALA A 55 -3.58 -9.78 0.11
CA ALA A 55 -4.30 -9.68 1.38
C ALA A 55 -4.93 -11.04 1.75
N VAL A 56 -4.94 -11.37 3.05
CA VAL A 56 -5.34 -12.71 3.55
C VAL A 56 -6.67 -12.71 4.32
N ASP A 57 -7.00 -11.61 5.01
CA ASP A 57 -8.16 -11.52 5.89
C ASP A 57 -9.26 -10.57 5.38
N LEU A 58 -9.17 -10.13 4.12
CA LEU A 58 -10.15 -9.24 3.51
C LEU A 58 -11.09 -10.01 2.58
N SER A 59 -12.39 -9.80 2.75
CA SER A 59 -13.39 -10.37 1.85
C SER A 59 -13.31 -9.76 0.44
N GLU A 60 -13.77 -10.50 -0.57
CA GLU A 60 -13.83 -9.99 -1.95
C GLU A 60 -14.72 -8.75 -2.10
N GLU A 61 -15.74 -8.59 -1.26
CA GLU A 61 -16.58 -7.39 -1.20
C GLU A 61 -15.77 -6.17 -0.77
N VAL A 62 -14.98 -6.30 0.28
CA VAL A 62 -14.06 -5.26 0.79
C VAL A 62 -13.00 -4.94 -0.25
N LEU A 63 -12.36 -5.97 -0.83
CA LEU A 63 -11.36 -5.79 -1.90
C LEU A 63 -11.96 -5.10 -3.13
N GLY A 64 -13.20 -5.44 -3.49
CA GLY A 64 -13.95 -4.78 -4.58
C GLY A 64 -14.16 -3.29 -4.31
N THR A 65 -14.54 -2.94 -3.07
CA THR A 65 -14.71 -1.55 -2.63
C THR A 65 -13.39 -0.78 -2.67
N ILE A 66 -12.31 -1.38 -2.18
CA ILE A 66 -10.96 -0.79 -2.21
C ILE A 66 -10.54 -0.51 -3.66
N ARG A 67 -10.74 -1.48 -4.58
CA ARG A 67 -10.43 -1.31 -6.02
C ARG A 67 -11.23 -0.16 -6.64
N GLU A 68 -12.52 -0.09 -6.34
CA GLU A 68 -13.40 0.98 -6.83
C GLU A 68 -12.93 2.35 -6.33
N TYR A 69 -12.68 2.49 -5.02
CA TYR A 69 -12.23 3.74 -4.43
C TYR A 69 -10.86 4.16 -4.97
N THR A 70 -9.93 3.22 -5.13
CA THR A 70 -8.61 3.48 -5.71
C THR A 70 -8.74 4.08 -7.12
N ARG A 71 -9.57 3.48 -7.99
CA ARG A 71 -9.79 3.99 -9.35
C ARG A 71 -10.44 5.38 -9.34
N LYS A 72 -11.48 5.57 -8.54
CA LYS A 72 -12.17 6.87 -8.44
C LYS A 72 -11.23 7.97 -7.95
N LEU A 73 -10.45 7.71 -6.91
CA LEU A 73 -9.53 8.69 -6.32
C LEU A 73 -8.38 9.02 -7.27
N ALA A 74 -7.76 8.02 -7.91
CA ALA A 74 -6.69 8.24 -8.88
C ALA A 74 -7.16 9.09 -10.06
N MET A 75 -8.36 8.83 -10.59
CA MET A 75 -8.95 9.60 -11.68
C MET A 75 -9.36 11.01 -11.26
N ALA A 76 -10.00 11.16 -10.09
CA ALA A 76 -10.44 12.46 -9.59
C ALA A 76 -9.28 13.43 -9.30
N LEU A 77 -8.10 12.89 -8.94
CA LEU A 77 -6.88 13.65 -8.70
C LEU A 77 -6.01 13.83 -9.95
N ASP A 78 -6.46 13.36 -11.12
CA ASP A 78 -5.70 13.39 -12.39
C ASP A 78 -4.27 12.86 -12.24
N VAL A 79 -4.13 11.74 -11.52
CA VAL A 79 -2.81 11.16 -11.24
C VAL A 79 -2.14 10.71 -12.54
N LYS A 80 -0.85 11.04 -12.70
CA LYS A 80 0.01 10.54 -13.78
C LYS A 80 1.29 9.95 -13.20
N GLY A 81 1.36 8.63 -13.19
CA GLY A 81 2.41 7.86 -12.53
C GLY A 81 1.88 7.00 -11.41
N LEU A 82 2.54 7.02 -10.25
CA LEU A 82 2.17 6.25 -9.07
C LEU A 82 1.25 7.03 -8.13
N VAL A 83 0.35 6.31 -7.51
CA VAL A 83 -0.45 6.74 -6.36
C VAL A 83 -0.44 5.66 -5.29
N ASN A 84 -0.27 6.08 -4.04
CA ASN A 84 -0.45 5.25 -2.87
C ASN A 84 -1.68 5.74 -2.10
N ILE A 85 -2.53 4.81 -1.71
CA ILE A 85 -3.75 5.11 -0.95
C ILE A 85 -3.77 4.21 0.27
N GLN A 86 -3.98 4.81 1.44
CA GLN A 86 -4.14 4.09 2.69
C GLN A 86 -5.61 4.00 3.05
N PHE A 87 -6.03 2.81 3.39
CA PHE A 87 -7.38 2.49 3.82
C PHE A 87 -7.38 1.86 5.20
N ALA A 88 -8.41 2.13 5.99
CA ALA A 88 -8.73 1.38 7.18
C ALA A 88 -10.06 0.66 6.99
N ILE A 89 -10.14 -0.57 7.44
CA ILE A 89 -11.33 -1.42 7.36
C ILE A 89 -11.80 -1.73 8.77
N GLN A 90 -13.00 -1.28 9.12
CA GLN A 90 -13.60 -1.58 10.40
C GLN A 90 -14.98 -2.19 10.18
N ARG A 91 -15.20 -3.42 10.66
CA ARG A 91 -16.48 -4.14 10.55
C ARG A 91 -17.01 -4.20 9.11
N GLY A 92 -16.12 -4.44 8.14
CA GLY A 92 -16.44 -4.51 6.73
C GLY A 92 -16.62 -3.16 6.02
N LYS A 93 -16.58 -2.04 6.74
CA LYS A 93 -16.67 -0.71 6.15
C LYS A 93 -15.27 -0.19 5.82
N VAL A 94 -15.10 0.30 4.60
CA VAL A 94 -13.83 0.85 4.11
C VAL A 94 -13.80 2.37 4.31
N TYR A 95 -12.72 2.85 4.91
CA TYR A 95 -12.43 4.26 5.13
C TYR A 95 -11.16 4.64 4.39
N VAL A 96 -11.15 5.79 3.75
CA VAL A 96 -9.94 6.39 3.16
C VAL A 96 -9.20 7.16 4.25
N ILE A 97 -7.94 6.83 4.51
CA ILE A 97 -7.10 7.53 5.47
C ILE A 97 -6.35 8.65 4.77
N GLU A 98 -5.59 8.31 3.72
CA GLU A 98 -4.89 9.32 2.91
C GLU A 98 -4.67 8.87 1.48
N VAL A 99 -4.45 9.84 0.59
CA VAL A 99 -4.11 9.61 -0.81
C VAL A 99 -2.82 10.37 -1.13
N ASN A 100 -1.83 9.64 -1.59
CA ASN A 100 -0.50 10.15 -1.90
C ASN A 100 -0.21 9.99 -3.40
N PRO A 101 -0.38 11.01 -4.26
CA PRO A 101 -0.06 10.93 -5.69
C PRO A 101 1.47 11.00 -5.91
N ARG A 102 2.17 10.00 -5.45
CA ARG A 102 3.62 9.84 -5.51
C ARG A 102 4.00 8.36 -5.33
N ALA A 103 5.26 8.02 -5.59
CA ALA A 103 5.79 6.71 -5.21
C ALA A 103 5.79 6.54 -3.68
N SER A 104 5.41 5.36 -3.22
CA SER A 104 5.44 4.95 -1.82
C SER A 104 6.73 4.20 -1.50
N ARG A 105 6.95 3.91 -0.22
CA ARG A 105 8.04 3.02 0.22
C ARG A 105 7.77 1.56 -0.09
N THR A 106 6.51 1.19 -0.30
CA THR A 106 6.10 -0.17 -0.67
C THR A 106 6.32 -0.49 -2.15
N VAL A 107 6.55 0.52 -3.01
CA VAL A 107 6.78 0.31 -4.46
C VAL A 107 7.90 -0.68 -4.78
N PRO A 108 9.08 -0.68 -4.13
CA PRO A 108 10.10 -1.70 -4.36
C PRO A 108 9.65 -3.11 -3.98
N TYR A 109 8.92 -3.24 -2.89
CA TYR A 109 8.34 -4.50 -2.43
C TYR A 109 7.30 -5.03 -3.42
N VAL A 110 6.31 -4.22 -3.80
CA VAL A 110 5.28 -4.59 -4.78
C VAL A 110 5.89 -4.90 -6.14
N SER A 111 6.89 -4.14 -6.58
CA SER A 111 7.60 -4.41 -7.83
C SER A 111 8.28 -5.77 -7.85
N LYS A 112 8.87 -6.19 -6.72
CA LYS A 112 9.48 -7.52 -6.58
C LYS A 112 8.44 -8.62 -6.54
N ALA A 113 7.34 -8.41 -5.80
CA ALA A 113 6.27 -9.37 -5.65
C ALA A 113 5.54 -9.66 -6.97
N THR A 114 5.29 -8.63 -7.78
CA THR A 114 4.57 -8.74 -9.05
C THR A 114 5.49 -9.00 -10.26
N GLY A 115 6.80 -8.80 -10.10
CA GLY A 115 7.75 -8.83 -11.22
C GLY A 115 7.65 -7.62 -12.16
N VAL A 116 6.86 -6.60 -11.82
CA VAL A 116 6.62 -5.42 -12.66
C VAL A 116 7.42 -4.22 -12.14
N PRO A 117 8.26 -3.58 -12.97
CA PRO A 117 9.11 -2.46 -12.53
C PRO A 117 8.29 -1.15 -12.43
N LEU A 118 7.50 -1.01 -11.37
CA LEU A 118 6.50 0.06 -11.20
C LEU A 118 7.08 1.47 -11.34
N ALA A 119 8.21 1.76 -10.69
CA ALA A 119 8.86 3.07 -10.77
C ALA A 119 9.27 3.44 -12.19
N LYS A 120 9.79 2.46 -12.96
CA LYS A 120 10.17 2.65 -14.36
C LYS A 120 8.95 2.90 -15.25
N ILE A 121 7.84 2.21 -14.99
CA ILE A 121 6.58 2.44 -15.71
C ILE A 121 6.04 3.82 -15.36
N ALA A 122 5.96 4.17 -14.08
CA ALA A 122 5.49 5.47 -13.62
C ALA A 122 6.25 6.63 -14.27
N SER A 123 7.58 6.54 -14.35
CA SER A 123 8.40 7.56 -15.04
C SER A 123 8.02 7.73 -16.52
N ARG A 124 7.64 6.64 -17.20
CA ARG A 124 7.17 6.70 -18.59
C ARG A 124 5.77 7.30 -18.71
N LEU A 125 4.88 7.02 -17.76
CA LEU A 125 3.55 7.63 -17.70
C LEU A 125 3.64 9.15 -17.49
N MET A 126 4.55 9.59 -16.62
CA MET A 126 4.78 11.03 -16.36
C MET A 126 5.26 11.81 -17.60
N VAL A 127 5.89 11.15 -18.55
CA VAL A 127 6.30 11.76 -19.85
C VAL A 127 5.30 11.45 -20.98
N GLY A 128 4.07 11.06 -20.65
CA GLY A 128 2.95 10.96 -21.58
C GLY A 128 2.72 9.60 -22.24
N ARG A 129 3.48 8.54 -21.86
CA ARG A 129 3.16 7.19 -22.32
C ARG A 129 1.87 6.70 -21.66
N LYS A 130 1.20 5.73 -22.25
CA LYS A 130 -0.08 5.20 -21.78
C LYS A 130 0.04 3.80 -21.19
N LEU A 131 -0.80 3.50 -20.20
CA LEU A 131 -0.88 2.17 -19.58
C LEU A 131 -1.20 1.08 -20.60
N LYS A 132 -2.07 1.35 -21.56
CA LYS A 132 -2.38 0.45 -22.68
C LYS A 132 -1.16 0.01 -23.49
N GLU A 133 -0.14 0.87 -23.56
CA GLU A 133 1.10 0.55 -24.27
C GLU A 133 2.11 -0.19 -23.38
N LEU A 134 2.15 0.16 -22.09
CA LEU A 134 3.15 -0.33 -21.15
C LEU A 134 2.73 -1.61 -20.44
N LEU A 135 1.44 -1.77 -20.18
CA LEU A 135 0.80 -2.90 -19.50
C LEU A 135 -0.51 -3.30 -20.19
N PRO A 136 -0.47 -3.72 -21.47
CA PRO A 136 -1.69 -3.97 -22.27
C PRO A 136 -2.60 -5.02 -21.64
N GLU A 137 -2.05 -6.12 -21.13
CA GLU A 137 -2.84 -7.21 -20.53
C GLU A 137 -3.53 -6.78 -19.23
N ALA A 138 -2.82 -6.10 -18.33
CA ALA A 138 -3.38 -5.61 -17.07
C ALA A 138 -4.47 -4.57 -17.33
N THR A 139 -4.24 -3.66 -18.28
CA THR A 139 -5.20 -2.62 -18.65
C THR A 139 -6.46 -3.23 -19.29
N ALA A 140 -6.30 -4.19 -20.20
CA ALA A 140 -7.42 -4.85 -20.88
C ALA A 140 -8.24 -5.74 -19.93
N SER A 141 -7.60 -6.44 -19.00
CA SER A 141 -8.30 -7.32 -18.05
C SER A 141 -9.01 -6.57 -16.93
N GLY A 142 -8.57 -5.35 -16.61
CA GLY A 142 -9.02 -4.58 -15.44
C GLY A 142 -8.69 -5.24 -14.10
N LYS A 143 -7.86 -6.29 -14.11
CA LYS A 143 -7.43 -7.00 -12.91
C LYS A 143 -6.20 -6.33 -12.28
N ASP A 144 -6.04 -6.55 -10.99
CA ASP A 144 -4.83 -6.17 -10.28
C ASP A 144 -3.61 -6.97 -10.81
N LEU A 145 -2.40 -6.44 -10.63
CA LEU A 145 -1.20 -7.22 -10.91
C LEU A 145 -1.13 -8.40 -9.94
N GLY A 146 -0.90 -9.59 -10.47
CA GLY A 146 -0.87 -10.80 -9.67
C GLY A 146 0.50 -11.08 -9.07
N THR A 147 0.51 -11.84 -7.98
CA THR A 147 1.71 -12.40 -7.34
C THR A 147 1.94 -13.88 -7.73
N GLY A 148 1.17 -14.39 -8.69
CA GLY A 148 1.12 -15.82 -8.98
C GLY A 148 0.47 -16.60 -7.82
N SER A 149 1.10 -17.74 -7.46
CA SER A 149 0.67 -18.57 -6.33
C SER A 149 1.40 -18.27 -5.02
N TYR A 150 2.19 -17.20 -4.97
CA TYR A 150 3.03 -16.91 -3.82
C TYR A 150 2.44 -15.82 -2.93
N TYR A 151 2.74 -15.94 -1.64
CA TYR A 151 2.58 -14.88 -0.65
C TYR A 151 3.93 -14.20 -0.43
N PHE A 152 3.87 -12.90 -0.35
CA PHE A 152 5.01 -12.05 -0.04
C PHE A 152 4.71 -11.32 1.26
N VAL A 153 5.65 -11.38 2.21
CA VAL A 153 5.54 -10.63 3.47
C VAL A 153 6.72 -9.68 3.57
N LYS A 154 6.41 -8.41 3.70
CA LYS A 154 7.39 -7.38 4.05
C LYS A 154 7.45 -7.28 5.56
N SER A 155 8.64 -7.25 6.14
CA SER A 155 8.85 -6.94 7.55
C SER A 155 9.85 -5.79 7.71
N PRO A 156 9.58 -4.82 8.59
CA PRO A 156 10.48 -3.69 8.82
C PRO A 156 11.74 -4.12 9.58
N VAL A 157 12.83 -3.37 9.38
CA VAL A 157 14.07 -3.53 10.12
C VAL A 157 14.26 -2.33 11.05
N PHE A 158 14.35 -2.57 12.35
CA PHE A 158 14.52 -1.55 13.37
C PHE A 158 15.95 -1.47 13.90
N PRO A 159 16.55 -0.27 13.99
CA PRO A 159 17.93 -0.10 14.41
C PRO A 159 18.08 0.06 15.94
N TRP A 160 17.27 -0.62 16.74
CA TRP A 160 17.24 -0.46 18.21
C TRP A 160 18.60 -0.57 18.85
N GLY A 161 19.44 -1.49 18.38
CA GLY A 161 20.80 -1.68 18.90
C GLY A 161 21.75 -0.50 18.67
N LYS A 162 21.42 0.42 17.75
CA LYS A 162 22.21 1.63 17.45
C LYS A 162 21.77 2.84 18.29
N PHE A 163 20.57 2.78 18.86
CA PHE A 163 19.95 3.90 19.58
C PHE A 163 19.45 3.42 20.96
N PRO A 164 20.35 3.17 21.92
CA PRO A 164 19.95 2.74 23.26
C PRO A 164 19.10 3.83 23.95
N GLY A 165 18.02 3.39 24.61
CA GLY A 165 17.10 4.28 25.33
C GLY A 165 15.98 4.91 24.48
N VAL A 166 15.88 4.57 23.19
CA VAL A 166 14.75 4.98 22.36
C VAL A 166 13.53 4.12 22.70
N ASP A 167 12.36 4.75 22.77
CA ASP A 167 11.10 4.04 22.91
C ASP A 167 10.84 3.11 21.71
N THR A 168 10.63 1.83 22.00
CA THR A 168 10.37 0.79 20.99
C THR A 168 8.89 0.60 20.65
N VAL A 169 8.00 1.30 21.33
CA VAL A 169 6.56 1.26 21.04
C VAL A 169 6.31 1.89 19.66
N LEU A 170 5.69 1.12 18.77
CA LEU A 170 5.33 1.59 17.42
C LEU A 170 4.13 2.53 17.48
N GLY A 171 4.07 3.46 16.53
CA GLY A 171 3.03 4.48 16.45
C GLY A 171 3.04 5.18 15.09
N PRO A 172 2.47 6.38 15.00
CA PRO A 172 2.33 7.10 13.72
C PRO A 172 3.65 7.64 13.16
N GLU A 173 4.72 7.66 13.96
CA GLU A 173 6.04 8.11 13.53
C GLU A 173 6.90 6.92 13.12
N MET A 174 7.54 7.00 11.93
CA MET A 174 8.39 5.93 11.42
C MET A 174 9.70 5.80 12.18
N LYS A 175 10.03 4.57 12.59
CA LYS A 175 11.24 4.19 13.33
C LYS A 175 12.14 3.20 12.56
N SER A 176 11.59 2.49 11.59
CA SER A 176 12.33 1.53 10.76
C SER A 176 13.32 2.21 9.82
N THR A 177 14.41 1.51 9.49
CA THR A 177 15.48 1.99 8.58
C THR A 177 15.67 1.12 7.35
N GLY A 178 14.92 0.04 7.24
CA GLY A 178 14.97 -0.89 6.13
C GLY A 178 13.82 -1.88 6.18
N GLU A 179 13.83 -2.80 5.24
CA GLU A 179 12.83 -3.86 5.15
C GLU A 179 13.45 -5.15 4.61
N VAL A 180 12.85 -6.27 4.97
CA VAL A 180 13.12 -7.61 4.43
C VAL A 180 11.84 -8.18 3.83
N MET A 181 11.98 -9.21 2.98
CA MET A 181 10.83 -9.85 2.34
C MET A 181 10.94 -11.36 2.43
N GLY A 182 9.95 -12.00 3.05
CA GLY A 182 9.72 -13.44 2.99
C GLY A 182 8.81 -13.80 1.83
N VAL A 183 9.05 -14.97 1.21
CA VAL A 183 8.27 -15.50 0.08
C VAL A 183 8.01 -16.98 0.26
N ALA A 184 6.76 -17.41 0.14
CA ALA A 184 6.36 -18.83 0.16
C ALA A 184 4.99 -19.05 -0.52
N ASP A 185 4.59 -20.31 -0.66
CA ASP A 185 3.29 -20.71 -1.23
C ASP A 185 2.13 -20.53 -0.24
N ASN A 186 2.42 -20.26 1.01
CA ASN A 186 1.42 -19.92 2.03
C ASN A 186 1.91 -18.78 2.92
N PHE A 187 0.95 -18.09 3.53
CA PHE A 187 1.21 -16.92 4.36
C PHE A 187 2.12 -17.22 5.57
N GLY A 188 1.83 -18.32 6.31
CA GLY A 188 2.56 -18.65 7.52
C GLY A 188 4.06 -18.87 7.29
N GLU A 189 4.42 -19.57 6.22
CA GLU A 189 5.82 -19.77 5.83
C GLU A 189 6.48 -18.49 5.31
N ALA A 190 5.73 -17.66 4.55
CA ALA A 190 6.26 -16.37 4.08
C ALA A 190 6.56 -15.44 5.26
N PHE A 191 5.70 -15.44 6.28
CA PHE A 191 5.89 -14.64 7.49
C PHE A 191 7.04 -15.15 8.37
N ALA A 192 7.26 -16.47 8.42
CA ALA A 192 8.32 -17.08 9.23
C ALA A 192 9.75 -16.90 8.66
N LYS A 193 9.89 -16.47 7.42
CA LYS A 193 11.19 -16.22 6.74
C LYS A 193 11.72 -14.82 6.97
#